data_c6f78fee9279410f5970fa85ab070a72
#
_entry.id   c6f78fee9279410f5970fa85ab070a72
#
_cell.length_a   1.000
_cell.length_b   1.000
_cell.length_c   1.000
_cell.angle_alpha   90.00
_cell.angle_beta   90.00
_cell.angle_gamma   90.00
#
_symmetry.space_group_name_H-M   'P 1'
#
loop_
_entity.id
_entity.type
_entity.pdbx_description
1 polymer ?
#
loop_
_entity_poly.entity_id
_entity_poly.type
_entity_poly.pdbx_seq_one_letter_code
_entity_poly.pdbx_strand_id
1 'polypeptide(L)'
;FFALFVDADEKNSAMNIVQLYQAGIGMGDRDYYLLEDEGSAKMRDAYRAYINKLFTLAGSSPEQADAAVDAVMKIEKAIAEISYGREDLRDSQKNYNKLPYEDFKKIESPLDWDVYFESMGLAGLKELDAKQINFYKDMSEALRNTTVDEQKYYLAFNLLSAAAPYLSDDFVDADFEFYGKVMSGKQEQQPRWKRSLNTVNGALGEAVGDDIQADIQRNDLQTR
;
A
#
# COMPACT_ATOMS: atom_id res chain seq x y z
N PHE A 1 -4.27 -5.73 -3.66
CA PHE A 1 -3.21 -6.63 -4.15
C PHE A 1 -2.11 -5.91 -4.93
N PHE A 2 -2.39 -4.76 -5.52
CA PHE A 2 -1.44 -3.93 -6.27
C PHE A 2 -1.78 -2.45 -6.10
N ALA A 3 -0.84 -1.57 -6.45
CA ALA A 3 -1.06 -0.13 -6.47
C ALA A 3 -1.33 0.34 -7.90
N LEU A 4 -2.18 1.37 -8.03
CA LEU A 4 -2.44 2.08 -9.28
C LEU A 4 -2.18 3.56 -9.03
N PHE A 5 -1.46 4.20 -9.95
CA PHE A 5 -1.25 5.65 -9.94
C PHE A 5 -1.08 6.16 -11.38
N VAL A 6 -1.17 7.45 -11.56
CA VAL A 6 -0.93 8.13 -12.84
C VAL A 6 0.27 9.04 -12.65
N ASP A 7 1.29 8.85 -13.47
CA ASP A 7 2.52 9.63 -13.42
C ASP A 7 3.11 9.76 -14.84
N ALA A 8 4.16 10.56 -14.98
CA ALA A 8 4.86 10.71 -16.23
C ALA A 8 5.38 9.37 -16.76
N ASP A 9 5.21 9.13 -18.06
CA ASP A 9 5.83 7.99 -18.74
C ASP A 9 7.34 8.13 -18.72
N GLU A 10 8.06 7.14 -18.17
CA GLU A 10 9.53 7.17 -18.01
C GLU A 10 10.29 7.35 -19.34
N LYS A 11 9.71 6.96 -20.46
CA LYS A 11 10.30 7.13 -21.79
C LYS A 11 9.73 8.30 -22.59
N ASN A 12 8.69 8.97 -22.06
CA ASN A 12 8.07 10.14 -22.67
C ASN A 12 7.46 11.04 -21.60
N SER A 13 8.28 11.80 -20.90
CA SER A 13 7.87 12.66 -19.78
C SER A 13 6.88 13.78 -20.12
N ALA A 14 6.57 13.98 -21.41
CA ALA A 14 5.51 14.89 -21.84
C ALA A 14 4.09 14.27 -21.74
N MET A 15 4.00 12.99 -21.44
CA MET A 15 2.75 12.23 -21.32
C MET A 15 2.63 11.58 -19.96
N ASN A 16 1.44 11.61 -19.40
CA ASN A 16 1.10 10.80 -18.23
C ASN A 16 0.58 9.44 -18.68
N ILE A 17 0.89 8.41 -17.91
CA ILE A 17 0.46 7.04 -18.14
C ILE A 17 -0.05 6.42 -16.83
N VAL A 18 -1.06 5.56 -16.93
CA VAL A 18 -1.47 4.71 -15.80
C VAL A 18 -0.38 3.69 -15.55
N GLN A 19 0.07 3.62 -14.31
CA GLN A 19 1.09 2.69 -13.86
C GLN A 19 0.50 1.75 -12.82
N LEU A 20 0.75 0.47 -12.98
CA LEU A 20 0.44 -0.55 -12.01
C LEU A 20 1.73 -1.02 -11.36
N TYR A 21 1.74 -1.16 -10.04
CA TYR A 21 2.90 -1.56 -9.25
C TYR A 21 2.52 -2.68 -8.29
N GLN A 22 3.39 -3.68 -8.11
CA GLN A 22 3.19 -4.71 -7.10
C GLN A 22 3.01 -4.08 -5.72
N ALA A 23 2.04 -4.56 -4.96
CA ALA A 23 1.75 -4.11 -3.60
C ALA A 23 0.97 -5.19 -2.85
N GLY A 24 0.40 -4.87 -1.71
CA GLY A 24 -0.51 -5.76 -0.99
C GLY A 24 0.18 -6.59 0.09
N ILE A 25 1.41 -6.22 0.50
CA ILE A 25 2.11 -6.79 1.64
C ILE A 25 2.37 -5.70 2.69
N GLY A 26 1.91 -5.90 3.92
CA GLY A 26 1.94 -4.86 4.96
C GLY A 26 3.31 -4.67 5.61
N MET A 27 4.20 -5.67 5.60
CA MET A 27 5.57 -5.52 6.10
C MET A 27 6.53 -4.87 5.08
N GLY A 28 6.04 -4.47 3.90
CA GLY A 28 6.77 -3.66 2.92
C GLY A 28 7.86 -4.37 2.12
N ASP A 29 8.35 -5.52 2.57
CA ASP A 29 9.34 -6.33 1.85
C ASP A 29 8.95 -7.81 1.88
N ARG A 30 9.04 -8.45 0.71
CA ARG A 30 8.77 -9.88 0.55
C ARG A 30 9.63 -10.77 1.45
N ASP A 31 10.86 -10.35 1.72
CA ASP A 31 11.82 -11.13 2.48
C ASP A 31 11.35 -11.40 3.91
N TYR A 32 10.60 -10.48 4.53
CA TYR A 32 10.00 -10.71 5.85
C TYR A 32 9.02 -11.89 5.88
N TYR A 33 8.41 -12.23 4.75
CA TYR A 33 7.48 -13.37 4.63
C TYR A 33 8.19 -14.67 4.27
N LEU A 34 9.33 -14.60 3.58
CA LEU A 34 9.95 -15.76 2.93
C LEU A 34 11.22 -16.26 3.62
N LEU A 35 11.96 -15.38 4.32
CA LEU A 35 13.20 -15.78 4.99
C LEU A 35 12.90 -16.38 6.37
N GLU A 36 13.69 -17.41 6.72
CA GLU A 36 13.57 -18.16 7.98
C GLU A 36 14.57 -17.69 9.07
N ASP A 37 15.20 -16.53 8.88
CA ASP A 37 16.08 -15.93 9.89
C ASP A 37 15.30 -15.40 11.11
N GLU A 38 16.00 -15.23 12.23
CA GLU A 38 15.42 -14.79 13.50
C GLU A 38 14.78 -13.38 13.41
N GLY A 39 15.37 -12.50 12.61
CA GLY A 39 14.86 -11.14 12.41
C GLY A 39 13.52 -11.14 11.70
N SER A 40 13.41 -11.89 10.59
CA SER A 40 12.18 -12.07 9.83
C SER A 40 11.10 -12.77 10.66
N ALA A 41 11.48 -13.78 11.47
CA ALA A 41 10.53 -14.44 12.37
C ALA A 41 9.95 -13.46 13.41
N LYS A 42 10.78 -12.68 14.08
CA LYS A 42 10.34 -11.64 15.04
C LYS A 42 9.44 -10.59 14.38
N MET A 43 9.75 -10.21 13.14
CA MET A 43 8.92 -9.29 12.38
C MET A 43 7.53 -9.87 12.11
N ARG A 44 7.45 -11.12 11.67
CA ARG A 44 6.16 -11.82 11.48
C ARG A 44 5.36 -11.94 12.78
N ASP A 45 6.00 -12.25 13.90
CA ASP A 45 5.32 -12.36 15.20
C ASP A 45 4.72 -11.01 15.63
N ALA A 46 5.48 -9.93 15.50
CA ALA A 46 5.01 -8.57 15.80
C ALA A 46 3.86 -8.15 14.87
N TYR A 47 3.95 -8.51 13.60
CA TYR A 47 2.91 -8.22 12.62
C TYR A 47 1.61 -8.98 12.89
N ARG A 48 1.71 -10.27 13.23
CA ARG A 48 0.55 -11.08 13.67
C ARG A 48 -0.14 -10.47 14.88
N ALA A 49 0.65 -10.00 15.86
CA ALA A 49 0.11 -9.32 17.04
C ALA A 49 -0.60 -8.00 16.66
N TYR A 50 -0.06 -7.24 15.72
CA TYR A 50 -0.69 -6.01 15.21
C TYR A 50 -2.01 -6.29 14.52
N ILE A 51 -2.08 -7.27 13.61
CA ILE A 51 -3.32 -7.67 12.93
C ILE A 51 -4.39 -8.06 13.97
N ASN A 52 -4.05 -8.97 14.91
CA ASN A 52 -4.96 -9.40 15.97
C ASN A 52 -5.48 -8.21 16.79
N LYS A 53 -4.58 -7.28 17.18
CA LYS A 53 -4.93 -6.09 17.93
C LYS A 53 -5.94 -5.21 17.20
N LEU A 54 -5.76 -4.97 15.89
CA LEU A 54 -6.69 -4.15 15.11
C LEU A 54 -8.10 -4.77 15.05
N PHE A 55 -8.19 -6.07 14.80
CA PHE A 55 -9.49 -6.76 14.76
C PHE A 55 -10.16 -6.78 16.14
N THR A 56 -9.40 -7.00 17.20
CA THR A 56 -9.91 -6.92 18.58
C THR A 56 -10.47 -5.54 18.90
N LEU A 57 -9.74 -4.47 18.55
CA LEU A 57 -10.19 -3.08 18.72
C LEU A 57 -11.43 -2.76 17.87
N ALA A 58 -11.57 -3.39 16.72
CA ALA A 58 -12.76 -3.28 15.86
C ALA A 58 -13.97 -4.10 16.38
N GLY A 59 -13.85 -4.82 17.51
CA GLY A 59 -14.94 -5.55 18.13
C GLY A 59 -15.09 -7.01 17.68
N SER A 60 -14.08 -7.57 17.01
CA SER A 60 -14.09 -9.00 16.65
C SER A 60 -13.91 -9.89 17.88
N SER A 61 -14.51 -11.10 17.87
CA SER A 61 -14.21 -12.10 18.88
C SER A 61 -12.75 -12.58 18.77
N PRO A 62 -12.17 -13.17 19.82
CA PRO A 62 -10.81 -13.73 19.74
C PRO A 62 -10.62 -14.69 18.57
N GLU A 63 -11.59 -15.58 18.33
CA GLU A 63 -11.55 -16.56 17.25
C GLU A 63 -11.56 -15.88 15.87
N GLN A 64 -12.34 -14.80 15.72
CA GLN A 64 -12.40 -14.01 14.48
C GLN A 64 -11.09 -13.23 14.25
N ALA A 65 -10.50 -12.69 15.31
CA ALA A 65 -9.21 -11.98 15.23
C ALA A 65 -8.08 -12.95 14.83
N ASP A 66 -8.04 -14.16 15.39
CA ASP A 66 -7.07 -15.19 15.03
C ASP A 66 -7.27 -15.69 13.59
N ALA A 67 -8.52 -15.91 13.16
CA ALA A 67 -8.83 -16.25 11.77
C ALA A 67 -8.40 -15.15 10.79
N ALA A 68 -8.56 -13.88 11.17
CA ALA A 68 -8.09 -12.75 10.37
C ALA A 68 -6.56 -12.72 10.25
N VAL A 69 -5.83 -12.99 11.34
CA VAL A 69 -4.36 -13.11 11.32
C VAL A 69 -3.93 -14.18 10.31
N ASP A 70 -4.52 -15.36 10.39
CA ASP A 70 -4.12 -16.47 9.50
C ASP A 70 -4.48 -16.18 8.04
N ALA A 71 -5.64 -15.57 7.78
CA ALA A 71 -6.05 -15.18 6.44
C ALA A 71 -5.13 -14.12 5.82
N VAL A 72 -4.83 -13.05 6.57
CA VAL A 72 -3.93 -11.97 6.12
C VAL A 72 -2.55 -12.52 5.84
N MET A 73 -1.96 -13.25 6.78
CA MET A 73 -0.62 -13.83 6.62
C MET A 73 -0.54 -14.81 5.44
N LYS A 74 -1.58 -15.62 5.22
CA LYS A 74 -1.66 -16.53 4.07
C LYS A 74 -1.66 -15.79 2.75
N ILE A 75 -2.52 -14.76 2.62
CA ILE A 75 -2.67 -13.98 1.39
C ILE A 75 -1.40 -13.18 1.12
N GLU A 76 -0.87 -12.47 2.11
CA GLU A 76 0.32 -11.65 1.94
C GLU A 76 1.57 -12.49 1.65
N LYS A 77 1.68 -13.70 2.22
CA LYS A 77 2.75 -14.63 1.86
C LYS A 77 2.65 -15.05 0.40
N ALA A 78 1.46 -15.41 -0.09
CA ALA A 78 1.25 -15.75 -1.49
C ALA A 78 1.59 -14.57 -2.43
N ILE A 79 1.25 -13.35 -2.05
CA ILE A 79 1.64 -12.13 -2.78
C ILE A 79 3.16 -11.94 -2.73
N ALA A 80 3.81 -12.14 -1.58
CA ALA A 80 5.26 -12.03 -1.44
C ALA A 80 6.02 -13.01 -2.33
N GLU A 81 5.50 -14.23 -2.50
CA GLU A 81 6.10 -15.27 -3.35
C GLU A 81 6.18 -14.84 -4.82
N ILE A 82 5.18 -14.14 -5.33
CA ILE A 82 5.14 -13.65 -6.73
C ILE A 82 5.73 -12.24 -6.90
N SER A 83 6.04 -11.54 -5.81
CA SER A 83 6.59 -10.19 -5.85
C SER A 83 8.06 -10.19 -6.28
N TYR A 84 8.48 -9.15 -6.98
CA TYR A 84 9.89 -8.92 -7.32
C TYR A 84 10.68 -8.55 -6.08
N GLY A 85 11.91 -9.04 -5.98
CA GLY A 85 12.86 -8.66 -4.93
C GLY A 85 13.46 -7.27 -5.14
N ARG A 86 14.17 -6.77 -4.12
CA ARG A 86 14.77 -5.42 -4.13
C ARG A 86 15.71 -5.16 -5.31
N GLU A 87 16.45 -6.17 -5.75
CA GLU A 87 17.37 -6.03 -6.89
C GLU A 87 16.59 -5.83 -8.19
N ASP A 88 15.58 -6.65 -8.42
CA ASP A 88 14.70 -6.54 -9.60
C ASP A 88 13.93 -5.22 -9.63
N LEU A 89 13.48 -4.72 -8.48
CA LEU A 89 12.76 -3.45 -8.38
C LEU A 89 13.63 -2.22 -8.73
N ARG A 90 14.96 -2.33 -8.65
CA ARG A 90 15.88 -1.26 -9.03
C ARG A 90 16.20 -1.22 -10.52
N ASP A 91 15.89 -2.27 -11.25
CA ASP A 91 16.11 -2.33 -12.71
C ASP A 91 14.97 -1.62 -13.44
N SER A 92 15.19 -0.37 -13.82
CA SER A 92 14.19 0.44 -14.52
C SER A 92 13.78 -0.14 -15.88
N GLN A 93 14.68 -0.86 -16.57
CA GLN A 93 14.36 -1.48 -17.85
C GLN A 93 13.43 -2.69 -17.66
N LYS A 94 13.71 -3.50 -16.64
CA LYS A 94 12.87 -4.65 -16.26
C LYS A 94 11.48 -4.22 -15.78
N ASN A 95 11.40 -3.06 -15.14
CA ASN A 95 10.17 -2.51 -14.56
C ASN A 95 9.41 -1.57 -15.51
N TYR A 96 9.84 -1.38 -16.76
CA TYR A 96 9.08 -0.64 -17.75
C TYR A 96 8.43 -1.60 -18.74
N ASN A 97 7.14 -1.84 -18.57
CA ASN A 97 6.36 -2.79 -19.36
C ASN A 97 5.10 -2.11 -19.90
N LYS A 98 5.31 -1.04 -20.67
CA LYS A 98 4.24 -0.33 -21.36
C LYS A 98 3.63 -1.23 -22.45
N LEU A 99 2.31 -1.41 -22.40
CA LEU A 99 1.57 -2.23 -23.36
C LEU A 99 0.16 -1.70 -23.59
N PRO A 100 -0.47 -2.06 -24.74
CA PRO A 100 -1.88 -1.78 -24.98
C PRO A 100 -2.75 -2.41 -23.89
N TYR A 101 -3.80 -1.71 -23.46
CA TYR A 101 -4.74 -2.24 -22.47
C TYR A 101 -5.40 -3.55 -22.94
N GLU A 102 -5.73 -3.66 -24.23
CA GLU A 102 -6.29 -4.88 -24.83
C GLU A 102 -5.37 -6.11 -24.72
N ASP A 103 -4.06 -5.90 -24.59
CA ASP A 103 -3.11 -6.99 -24.36
C ASP A 103 -2.94 -7.27 -22.86
N PHE A 104 -2.97 -6.26 -22.02
CA PHE A 104 -2.93 -6.43 -20.56
C PHE A 104 -4.12 -7.24 -20.04
N LYS A 105 -5.33 -6.95 -20.50
CA LYS A 105 -6.55 -7.64 -20.03
C LYS A 105 -6.67 -9.10 -20.47
N LYS A 106 -5.79 -9.57 -21.37
CA LYS A 106 -5.67 -11.01 -21.67
C LYS A 106 -4.93 -11.80 -20.61
N ILE A 107 -4.25 -11.12 -19.69
CA ILE A 107 -3.61 -11.76 -18.51
C ILE A 107 -4.72 -12.30 -17.62
N GLU A 108 -4.65 -13.61 -17.34
CA GLU A 108 -5.60 -14.26 -16.43
C GLU A 108 -5.59 -13.54 -15.06
N SER A 109 -6.76 -13.14 -14.60
CA SER A 109 -6.92 -12.39 -13.37
C SER A 109 -8.20 -12.80 -12.65
N PRO A 110 -8.20 -12.81 -11.30
CA PRO A 110 -9.43 -12.96 -10.53
C PRO A 110 -10.31 -11.69 -10.61
N LEU A 111 -9.80 -10.61 -11.18
CA LEU A 111 -10.48 -9.32 -11.33
C LEU A 111 -10.98 -9.17 -12.77
N ASP A 112 -12.16 -8.59 -12.92
CA ASP A 112 -12.61 -8.01 -14.17
C ASP A 112 -11.91 -6.65 -14.35
N TRP A 113 -10.93 -6.59 -15.25
CA TRP A 113 -10.14 -5.39 -15.48
C TRP A 113 -10.96 -4.21 -16.02
N ASP A 114 -11.97 -4.48 -16.87
CA ASP A 114 -12.82 -3.43 -17.41
C ASP A 114 -13.64 -2.78 -16.29
N VAL A 115 -14.27 -3.59 -15.43
CA VAL A 115 -15.01 -3.11 -14.24
C VAL A 115 -14.08 -2.37 -13.27
N TYR A 116 -12.88 -2.90 -13.04
CA TYR A 116 -11.91 -2.26 -12.14
C TYR A 116 -11.52 -0.87 -12.63
N PHE A 117 -11.03 -0.75 -13.88
CA PHE A 117 -10.58 0.54 -14.41
C PHE A 117 -11.73 1.55 -14.59
N GLU A 118 -12.92 1.08 -14.96
CA GLU A 118 -14.11 1.93 -15.03
C GLU A 118 -14.47 2.51 -13.63
N SER A 119 -14.42 1.68 -12.59
CA SER A 119 -14.68 2.12 -11.21
C SER A 119 -13.67 3.16 -10.70
N MET A 120 -12.46 3.15 -11.24
CA MET A 120 -11.40 4.11 -10.95
C MET A 120 -11.48 5.38 -11.83
N GLY A 121 -12.51 5.53 -12.66
CA GLY A 121 -12.67 6.68 -13.56
C GLY A 121 -11.76 6.62 -14.80
N LEU A 122 -11.21 5.46 -15.12
CA LEU A 122 -10.28 5.21 -16.23
C LEU A 122 -10.94 4.47 -17.38
N ALA A 123 -12.24 4.68 -17.61
CA ALA A 123 -12.96 4.10 -18.75
C ALA A 123 -12.28 4.51 -20.07
N GLY A 124 -12.11 3.55 -20.98
CA GLY A 124 -11.48 3.80 -22.27
C GLY A 124 -9.96 3.92 -22.25
N LEU A 125 -9.31 3.40 -21.19
CA LEU A 125 -7.86 3.27 -21.10
C LEU A 125 -7.32 2.58 -22.36
N LYS A 126 -6.29 3.16 -23.00
CA LYS A 126 -5.71 2.62 -24.24
C LYS A 126 -4.42 1.85 -23.98
N GLU A 127 -3.61 2.32 -23.04
CA GLU A 127 -2.31 1.74 -22.71
C GLU A 127 -1.99 2.00 -21.24
N LEU A 128 -1.15 1.19 -20.66
CA LEU A 128 -0.66 1.31 -19.29
C LEU A 128 0.76 0.75 -19.20
N ASP A 129 1.44 1.08 -18.10
CA ASP A 129 2.71 0.45 -17.73
C ASP A 129 2.49 -0.50 -16.55
N ALA A 130 2.58 -1.81 -16.81
CA ALA A 130 2.52 -2.84 -15.77
C ALA A 130 3.94 -3.11 -15.26
N LYS A 131 4.41 -2.31 -14.30
CA LYS A 131 5.81 -2.28 -13.83
C LYS A 131 6.42 -3.67 -13.63
N GLN A 132 5.76 -4.54 -12.88
CA GLN A 132 6.20 -5.92 -12.63
C GLN A 132 5.26 -6.88 -13.35
N ILE A 133 5.36 -6.97 -14.68
CA ILE A 133 4.40 -7.70 -15.53
C ILE A 133 4.18 -9.16 -15.10
N ASN A 134 5.19 -9.86 -14.60
CA ASN A 134 5.03 -11.24 -14.16
C ASN A 134 4.21 -11.36 -12.87
N PHE A 135 4.26 -10.34 -11.99
CA PHE A 135 3.39 -10.29 -10.81
C PHE A 135 1.90 -10.44 -11.19
N TYR A 136 1.46 -9.76 -12.26
CA TYR A 136 0.07 -9.85 -12.71
C TYR A 136 -0.26 -11.17 -13.37
N LYS A 137 0.71 -11.80 -14.05
CA LYS A 137 0.53 -13.13 -14.65
C LYS A 137 0.37 -14.21 -13.58
N ASP A 138 1.09 -14.07 -12.47
CA ASP A 138 1.12 -15.07 -11.42
C ASP A 138 0.06 -14.83 -10.34
N MET A 139 -0.56 -13.63 -10.31
CA MET A 139 -1.54 -13.23 -9.28
C MET A 139 -2.76 -14.14 -9.22
N SER A 140 -3.26 -14.60 -10.37
CA SER A 140 -4.43 -15.50 -10.42
C SER A 140 -4.14 -16.82 -9.70
N GLU A 141 -2.96 -17.40 -9.93
CA GLU A 141 -2.53 -18.64 -9.28
C GLU A 141 -2.29 -18.43 -7.78
N ALA A 142 -1.61 -17.34 -7.40
CA ALA A 142 -1.31 -17.02 -6.01
C ALA A 142 -2.58 -16.89 -5.16
N LEU A 143 -3.66 -16.35 -5.72
CA LEU A 143 -4.93 -16.14 -5.02
C LEU A 143 -5.93 -17.30 -5.17
N ARG A 144 -5.65 -18.28 -6.02
CA ARG A 144 -6.57 -19.40 -6.31
C ARG A 144 -6.95 -20.22 -5.08
N ASN A 145 -6.04 -20.35 -4.12
CA ASN A 145 -6.24 -21.12 -2.92
C ASN A 145 -6.77 -20.31 -1.74
N THR A 146 -7.29 -19.11 -1.99
CA THR A 146 -7.91 -18.25 -0.99
C THR A 146 -9.43 -18.30 -1.08
N THR A 147 -10.09 -18.36 0.08
CA THR A 147 -11.56 -18.30 0.16
C THR A 147 -12.04 -16.85 0.14
N VAL A 148 -13.31 -16.65 -0.19
CA VAL A 148 -13.94 -15.32 -0.12
C VAL A 148 -13.86 -14.72 1.28
N ASP A 149 -14.00 -15.53 2.33
CA ASP A 149 -13.91 -15.04 3.71
C ASP A 149 -12.49 -14.64 4.09
N GLU A 150 -11.45 -15.37 3.67
CA GLU A 150 -10.07 -14.96 3.82
C GLU A 150 -9.79 -13.62 3.09
N GLN A 151 -10.30 -13.45 1.88
CA GLN A 151 -10.19 -12.20 1.12
C GLN A 151 -10.91 -11.03 1.83
N LYS A 152 -12.07 -11.26 2.44
CA LYS A 152 -12.76 -10.24 3.26
C LYS A 152 -11.91 -9.82 4.47
N TYR A 153 -11.30 -10.76 5.20
CA TYR A 153 -10.40 -10.44 6.30
C TYR A 153 -9.20 -9.61 5.81
N TYR A 154 -8.60 -9.99 4.70
CA TYR A 154 -7.50 -9.23 4.11
C TYR A 154 -7.91 -7.79 3.72
N LEU A 155 -9.05 -7.61 3.08
CA LEU A 155 -9.56 -6.27 2.72
C LEU A 155 -9.91 -5.45 3.96
N ALA A 156 -10.55 -6.06 4.96
CA ALA A 156 -10.88 -5.42 6.23
C ALA A 156 -9.61 -5.00 6.98
N PHE A 157 -8.58 -5.85 7.00
CA PHE A 157 -7.29 -5.51 7.59
C PHE A 157 -6.65 -4.30 6.90
N ASN A 158 -6.58 -4.28 5.58
CA ASN A 158 -6.01 -3.15 4.85
C ASN A 158 -6.76 -1.84 5.14
N LEU A 159 -8.10 -1.90 5.24
CA LEU A 159 -8.91 -0.74 5.63
C LEU A 159 -8.61 -0.30 7.06
N LEU A 160 -8.59 -1.21 8.02
CA LEU A 160 -8.31 -0.92 9.42
C LEU A 160 -6.90 -0.35 9.60
N SER A 161 -5.89 -0.95 8.97
CA SER A 161 -4.50 -0.49 9.02
C SER A 161 -4.33 0.91 8.43
N ALA A 162 -4.95 1.18 7.28
CA ALA A 162 -4.92 2.49 6.66
C ALA A 162 -5.65 3.56 7.50
N ALA A 163 -6.72 3.18 8.21
CA ALA A 163 -7.50 4.08 9.05
C ALA A 163 -6.90 4.27 10.45
N ALA A 164 -6.14 3.30 10.96
CA ALA A 164 -5.64 3.27 12.35
C ALA A 164 -5.00 4.58 12.82
N PRO A 165 -4.15 5.28 12.03
CA PRO A 165 -3.56 6.57 12.44
C PRO A 165 -4.58 7.70 12.69
N TYR A 166 -5.83 7.54 12.25
CA TYR A 166 -6.90 8.54 12.29
C TYR A 166 -8.06 8.16 13.22
N LEU A 167 -8.03 6.97 13.82
CA LEU A 167 -9.04 6.48 14.74
C LEU A 167 -8.75 6.88 16.20
N SER A 168 -9.34 6.18 17.17
CA SER A 168 -9.08 6.41 18.61
C SER A 168 -7.62 6.11 18.98
N ASP A 169 -7.20 6.62 20.13
CA ASP A 169 -5.81 6.50 20.60
C ASP A 169 -5.32 5.04 20.63
N ASP A 170 -6.19 4.09 21.00
CA ASP A 170 -5.83 2.65 21.00
C ASP A 170 -5.40 2.13 19.61
N PHE A 171 -6.06 2.58 18.53
CA PHE A 171 -5.67 2.24 17.16
C PHE A 171 -4.38 2.95 16.74
N VAL A 172 -4.26 4.23 17.08
CA VAL A 172 -3.04 5.03 16.81
C VAL A 172 -1.83 4.41 17.53
N ASP A 173 -2.01 3.97 18.78
CA ASP A 173 -0.95 3.33 19.55
C ASP A 173 -0.58 1.96 18.96
N ALA A 174 -1.56 1.17 18.55
CA ALA A 174 -1.31 -0.11 17.87
C ALA A 174 -0.50 0.08 16.57
N ASP A 175 -0.87 1.05 15.75
CA ASP A 175 -0.13 1.41 14.52
C ASP A 175 1.31 1.85 14.84
N PHE A 176 1.50 2.70 15.85
CA PHE A 176 2.81 3.16 16.25
C PHE A 176 3.69 2.04 16.82
N GLU A 177 3.13 1.14 17.64
CA GLU A 177 3.88 0.00 18.18
C GLU A 177 4.46 -0.87 17.05
N PHE A 178 3.72 -1.09 15.97
CA PHE A 178 4.22 -1.87 14.85
C PHE A 178 5.03 -1.02 13.86
N TYR A 179 4.41 -0.07 13.15
CA TYR A 179 5.09 0.69 12.09
C TYR A 179 6.09 1.72 12.62
N GLY A 180 5.82 2.29 13.80
CA GLY A 180 6.72 3.23 14.45
C GLY A 180 7.90 2.54 15.10
N LYS A 181 7.65 1.67 16.08
CA LYS A 181 8.71 1.07 16.89
C LYS A 181 9.37 -0.11 16.18
N VAL A 182 8.61 -1.13 15.79
CA VAL A 182 9.18 -2.36 15.24
C VAL A 182 9.78 -2.13 13.85
N MET A 183 9.02 -1.51 12.94
CA MET A 183 9.47 -1.32 11.56
C MET A 183 10.47 -0.18 11.40
N SER A 184 10.28 0.95 12.10
CA SER A 184 11.05 2.18 11.91
C SER A 184 12.02 2.50 13.05
N GLY A 185 12.03 1.74 14.15
CA GLY A 185 12.93 1.94 15.30
C GLY A 185 12.67 3.23 16.09
N LYS A 186 11.53 3.88 15.92
CA LYS A 186 11.16 5.10 16.64
C LYS A 186 10.91 4.76 18.12
N GLN A 187 11.34 5.66 19.03
CA GLN A 187 11.16 5.44 20.46
C GLN A 187 9.86 6.04 20.97
N GLU A 188 9.44 7.18 20.41
CA GLU A 188 8.29 7.95 20.85
C GLU A 188 7.38 8.34 19.69
N GLN A 189 6.08 8.37 19.96
CA GLN A 189 5.07 8.86 19.01
C GLN A 189 5.16 10.39 18.92
N GLN A 190 5.05 10.91 17.72
CA GLN A 190 4.94 12.36 17.53
C GLN A 190 3.64 12.90 18.17
N PRO A 191 3.66 14.10 18.77
CA PRO A 191 2.45 14.75 19.28
C PRO A 191 1.37 14.85 18.20
N ARG A 192 0.10 14.73 18.59
CA ARG A 192 -1.06 14.73 17.67
C ARG A 192 -1.03 15.90 16.70
N TRP A 193 -0.70 17.11 17.16
CA TRP A 193 -0.65 18.27 16.28
C TRP A 193 0.36 18.14 15.12
N LYS A 194 1.54 17.53 15.39
CA LYS A 194 2.53 17.26 14.33
C LYS A 194 2.05 16.21 13.33
N ARG A 195 1.39 15.15 13.82
CA ARG A 195 0.80 14.12 12.95
C ARG A 195 -0.29 14.73 12.06
N SER A 196 -1.17 15.55 12.64
CA SER A 196 -2.20 16.27 11.88
C SER A 196 -1.61 17.21 10.83
N LEU A 197 -0.55 17.94 11.18
CA LEU A 197 0.17 18.80 10.24
C LEU A 197 0.77 18.01 9.08
N ASN A 198 1.39 16.85 9.37
CA ASN A 198 1.93 15.97 8.32
C ASN A 198 0.83 15.47 7.37
N THR A 199 -0.35 15.16 7.90
CA THR A 199 -1.51 14.75 7.09
C THR A 199 -1.96 15.89 6.17
N VAL A 200 -2.07 17.11 6.69
CA VAL A 200 -2.43 18.30 5.89
C VAL A 200 -1.38 18.56 4.82
N ASN A 201 -0.10 18.51 5.17
CA ASN A 201 1.00 18.70 4.21
C ASN A 201 1.01 17.60 3.12
N GLY A 202 0.69 16.37 3.47
CA GLY A 202 0.58 15.28 2.50
C GLY A 202 -0.58 15.44 1.51
N ALA A 203 -1.69 16.04 1.96
CA ALA A 203 -2.89 16.20 1.16
C ALA A 203 -2.96 17.56 0.42
N LEU A 204 -2.45 18.63 1.03
CA LEU A 204 -2.61 20.03 0.59
C LEU A 204 -1.29 20.83 0.61
N GLY A 205 -0.13 20.15 0.60
CA GLY A 205 1.18 20.79 0.80
C GLY A 205 1.46 21.93 -0.19
N GLU A 206 1.10 21.78 -1.44
CA GLU A 206 1.24 22.82 -2.48
C GLU A 206 0.42 24.06 -2.16
N ALA A 207 -0.88 23.88 -1.81
CA ALA A 207 -1.76 24.99 -1.45
C ALA A 207 -1.28 25.72 -0.19
N VAL A 208 -0.78 24.98 0.81
CA VAL A 208 -0.19 25.57 2.03
C VAL A 208 1.09 26.35 1.69
N GLY A 209 1.91 25.86 0.76
CA GLY A 209 3.11 26.52 0.28
C GLY A 209 2.80 27.84 -0.41
N ASP A 210 1.80 27.87 -1.25
CA ASP A 210 1.34 29.09 -1.97
C ASP A 210 0.84 30.15 -1.01
N ASP A 211 0.03 29.80 0.02
CA ASP A 211 -0.45 30.72 1.04
C ASP A 211 0.70 31.34 1.86
N ILE A 212 1.68 30.54 2.27
CA ILE A 212 2.86 31.01 3.00
C ILE A 212 3.66 32.00 2.13
N GLN A 213 3.86 31.69 0.84
CA GLN A 213 4.59 32.55 -0.07
C GLN A 213 3.86 33.88 -0.33
N ALA A 214 2.52 33.86 -0.43
CA ALA A 214 1.70 35.05 -0.54
C ALA A 214 1.78 35.93 0.70
N ASP A 215 1.82 35.37 1.91
CA ASP A 215 1.96 36.10 3.17
C ASP A 215 3.35 36.73 3.33
N ILE A 216 4.42 36.02 2.93
CA ILE A 216 5.78 36.58 2.92
C ILE A 216 5.86 37.79 1.99
N GLN A 217 5.30 37.69 0.77
CA GLN A 217 5.29 38.80 -0.18
C GLN A 217 4.47 40.01 0.33
N ARG A 218 3.35 39.78 1.01
CA ARG A 218 2.56 40.89 1.61
C ARG A 218 3.32 41.59 2.72
N ASN A 219 4.03 40.84 3.58
CA ASN A 219 4.80 41.41 4.66
C ASN A 219 6.02 42.19 4.16
N ASP A 220 6.68 41.74 3.09
CA ASP A 220 7.79 42.50 2.46
C ASP A 220 7.33 43.81 1.81
N LEU A 221 6.09 43.88 1.33
CA LEU A 221 5.50 45.11 0.78
C LEU A 221 5.09 46.11 1.86
N GLN A 222 4.80 45.65 3.09
CA GLN A 222 4.44 46.53 4.22
C GLN A 222 5.66 47.10 4.95
N THR A 223 6.85 46.51 4.75
CA THR A 223 8.10 46.91 5.40
C THR A 223 8.98 47.84 4.53
N ARG A 224 8.53 48.19 3.34
CA ARG A 224 9.14 49.16 2.42
C ARG A 224 8.32 50.47 2.37
#